data_0590ea432b8d090f047e06237deae303
#
_entry.id   0590ea432b8d090f047e06237deae303
#
_cell.length_a   1.000
_cell.length_b   1.000
_cell.length_c   1.000
_cell.angle_alpha   90.00
_cell.angle_beta   90.00
_cell.angle_gamma   90.00
#
_symmetry.space_group_name_H-M   'P 1'
#
loop_
_entity.id
_entity.type
_entity.pdbx_description
1 polymer ?
#
loop_
_entity_poly.entity_id
_entity_poly.type
_entity_poly.pdbx_seq_one_letter_code
_entity_poly.pdbx_strand_id
1 'polypeptide(L)'
;METKMIGSKIAEARKKLNISQAQLAERLFISAQAVGKWERGESIPDIITFNRLAKIIGVDLNYFSEDFPSSISKTEPEELSEKERPSAIKTERRPSWNMSRGNWVDADFSGLKNLHEKFSSSNMQRCLFAGSDLSGLLLKGNHVDGCDFSNSDLSNSYVQKSFLVSNNFQNSVLKGAEFTECHVKNCDFSSADFSGAIIKSCDFTKNTIQNAVWKNTSFVDTNFTNLVFDGVLKDCSFENTAFSKVTFQNATLYNTFFKCRSMKRIKFIDCKADRMTYEFLKNGKADLSGITLVTT
;
A
#
# COMPACT_ATOMS: atom_id res chain seq x y z
N MET A 1 -14.29 28.27 -8.42
CA MET A 1 -15.57 27.58 -8.58
C MET A 1 -15.40 26.06 -8.42
N GLU A 2 -14.42 25.45 -9.06
CA GLU A 2 -14.18 23.99 -9.05
C GLU A 2 -14.01 23.36 -7.65
N THR A 3 -13.26 23.98 -6.75
CA THR A 3 -13.01 23.42 -5.39
C THR A 3 -14.29 23.28 -4.56
N LYS A 4 -15.23 24.21 -4.71
CA LYS A 4 -16.53 24.15 -4.00
C LYS A 4 -17.42 23.04 -4.56
N MET A 5 -17.38 22.83 -5.86
CA MET A 5 -18.13 21.75 -6.52
C MET A 5 -17.63 20.40 -6.09
N ILE A 6 -16.30 20.17 -6.13
CA ILE A 6 -15.67 18.95 -5.64
C ILE A 6 -16.05 18.71 -4.17
N GLY A 7 -15.94 19.74 -3.33
CA GLY A 7 -16.32 19.66 -1.92
C GLY A 7 -17.75 19.25 -1.69
N SER A 8 -18.70 19.83 -2.47
CA SER A 8 -20.10 19.46 -2.42
C SER A 8 -20.35 18.01 -2.81
N LYS A 9 -19.67 17.51 -3.85
CA LYS A 9 -19.75 16.11 -4.30
C LYS A 9 -19.17 15.15 -3.25
N ILE A 10 -18.08 15.52 -2.57
CA ILE A 10 -17.54 14.75 -1.43
C ILE A 10 -18.56 14.64 -0.31
N ALA A 11 -19.16 15.77 0.09
CA ALA A 11 -20.16 15.83 1.16
C ALA A 11 -21.42 15.00 0.82
N GLU A 12 -21.88 15.09 -0.42
CA GLU A 12 -23.04 14.32 -0.89
C GLU A 12 -22.76 12.82 -0.87
N ALA A 13 -21.64 12.39 -1.43
CA ALA A 13 -21.26 10.98 -1.46
C ALA A 13 -21.09 10.40 -0.05
N ARG A 14 -20.43 11.14 0.85
CA ARG A 14 -20.31 10.74 2.26
C ARG A 14 -21.67 10.58 2.95
N LYS A 15 -22.59 11.55 2.74
CA LYS A 15 -23.93 11.50 3.32
C LYS A 15 -24.75 10.32 2.78
N LYS A 16 -24.61 9.97 1.50
CA LYS A 16 -25.25 8.77 0.92
C LYS A 16 -24.79 7.48 1.60
N LEU A 17 -23.55 7.44 2.07
CA LEU A 17 -23.02 6.32 2.86
C LEU A 17 -23.40 6.35 4.35
N ASN A 18 -24.16 7.37 4.79
CA ASN A 18 -24.51 7.58 6.21
C ASN A 18 -23.32 7.63 7.17
N ILE A 19 -22.16 8.14 6.74
CA ILE A 19 -20.96 8.27 7.57
C ILE A 19 -20.68 9.73 7.94
N SER A 20 -20.15 9.97 9.13
CA SER A 20 -19.74 11.32 9.58
C SER A 20 -18.42 11.74 8.91
N GLN A 21 -18.09 13.03 8.98
CA GLN A 21 -16.76 13.53 8.55
C GLN A 21 -15.62 12.83 9.30
N ALA A 22 -15.80 12.56 10.59
CA ALA A 22 -14.83 11.86 11.41
C ALA A 22 -14.63 10.40 10.93
N GLN A 23 -15.70 9.70 10.63
CA GLN A 23 -15.64 8.33 10.10
C GLN A 23 -15.03 8.27 8.69
N LEU A 24 -15.30 9.25 7.82
CA LEU A 24 -14.63 9.33 6.53
C LEU A 24 -13.13 9.62 6.70
N ALA A 25 -12.79 10.55 7.59
CA ALA A 25 -11.41 10.89 7.92
C ALA A 25 -10.62 9.70 8.46
N GLU A 26 -11.25 8.92 9.34
CA GLU A 26 -10.69 7.68 9.87
C GLU A 26 -10.37 6.67 8.76
N ARG A 27 -11.30 6.46 7.83
CA ARG A 27 -11.10 5.57 6.66
C ARG A 27 -10.02 6.06 5.70
N LEU A 28 -9.82 7.37 5.62
CA LEU A 28 -8.78 8.01 4.79
C LEU A 28 -7.44 8.21 5.53
N PHE A 29 -7.40 7.91 6.84
CA PHE A 29 -6.24 8.13 7.72
C PHE A 29 -5.77 9.60 7.78
N ILE A 30 -6.74 10.53 7.82
CA ILE A 30 -6.51 11.96 7.90
C ILE A 30 -7.29 12.57 9.08
N SER A 31 -7.14 13.87 9.32
CA SER A 31 -7.95 14.56 10.33
C SER A 31 -9.36 14.86 9.84
N ALA A 32 -10.35 14.84 10.73
CA ALA A 32 -11.71 15.27 10.42
C ALA A 32 -11.77 16.73 9.91
N GLN A 33 -10.85 17.57 10.38
CA GLN A 33 -10.70 18.95 9.90
C GLN A 33 -10.32 19.03 8.42
N ALA A 34 -9.51 18.09 7.92
CA ALA A 34 -9.15 18.02 6.50
C ALA A 34 -10.38 17.72 5.64
N VAL A 35 -11.20 16.72 6.04
CA VAL A 35 -12.47 16.42 5.35
C VAL A 35 -13.40 17.63 5.39
N GLY A 36 -13.52 18.30 6.54
CA GLY A 36 -14.31 19.52 6.67
C GLY A 36 -13.85 20.66 5.75
N LYS A 37 -12.54 20.84 5.58
CA LYS A 37 -11.98 21.84 4.64
C LYS A 37 -12.31 21.49 3.19
N TRP A 38 -12.22 20.21 2.82
CA TRP A 38 -12.59 19.78 1.47
C TRP A 38 -14.08 20.01 1.18
N GLU A 39 -14.95 19.61 2.10
CA GLU A 39 -16.40 19.78 1.92
C GLU A 39 -16.83 21.25 1.83
N ARG A 40 -16.09 22.17 2.46
CA ARG A 40 -16.31 23.62 2.32
C ARG A 40 -15.61 24.22 1.10
N GLY A 41 -14.83 23.43 0.37
CA GLY A 41 -14.06 23.89 -0.80
C GLY A 41 -12.87 24.79 -0.44
N GLU A 42 -12.38 24.73 0.79
CA GLU A 42 -11.19 25.49 1.25
C GLU A 42 -9.88 24.86 0.78
N SER A 43 -9.91 23.56 0.50
CA SER A 43 -8.81 22.79 -0.08
C SER A 43 -9.36 21.57 -0.84
N ILE A 44 -8.52 20.93 -1.64
CA ILE A 44 -8.82 19.66 -2.30
C ILE A 44 -7.86 18.58 -1.78
N PRO A 45 -8.27 17.29 -1.81
CA PRO A 45 -7.35 16.20 -1.54
C PRO A 45 -6.20 16.18 -2.55
N ASP A 46 -5.01 15.72 -2.15
CA ASP A 46 -4.00 15.32 -3.11
C ASP A 46 -4.48 14.12 -3.95
N ILE A 47 -3.83 13.87 -5.08
CA ILE A 47 -4.30 12.87 -6.05
C ILE A 47 -4.38 11.45 -5.47
N ILE A 48 -3.49 11.11 -4.54
CA ILE A 48 -3.46 9.79 -3.90
C ILE A 48 -4.65 9.66 -2.95
N THR A 49 -4.86 10.67 -2.12
CA THR A 49 -5.99 10.74 -1.18
C THR A 49 -7.31 10.81 -1.93
N PHE A 50 -7.34 11.47 -3.09
CA PHE A 50 -8.53 11.56 -3.94
C PHE A 50 -8.91 10.21 -4.55
N ASN A 51 -7.93 9.43 -5.01
CA ASN A 51 -8.14 8.05 -5.47
C ASN A 51 -8.69 7.15 -4.36
N ARG A 52 -8.15 7.27 -3.14
CA ARG A 52 -8.65 6.53 -1.97
C ARG A 52 -10.08 6.91 -1.63
N LEU A 53 -10.35 8.22 -1.63
CA LEU A 53 -11.69 8.74 -1.41
C LEU A 53 -12.69 8.15 -2.40
N ALA A 54 -12.38 8.17 -3.70
CA ALA A 54 -13.22 7.61 -4.75
C ALA A 54 -13.53 6.12 -4.51
N LYS A 55 -12.52 5.34 -4.14
CA LYS A 55 -12.69 3.91 -3.79
C LYS A 55 -13.59 3.72 -2.56
N ILE A 56 -13.39 4.50 -1.49
CA ILE A 56 -14.16 4.40 -0.25
C ILE A 56 -15.63 4.73 -0.47
N ILE A 57 -15.90 5.75 -1.27
CA ILE A 57 -17.29 6.18 -1.56
C ILE A 57 -17.92 5.45 -2.74
N GLY A 58 -17.15 4.55 -3.41
CA GLY A 58 -17.66 3.69 -4.48
C GLY A 58 -17.96 4.41 -5.78
N VAL A 59 -17.19 5.44 -6.13
CA VAL A 59 -17.35 6.22 -7.36
C VAL A 59 -16.08 6.22 -8.20
N ASP A 60 -16.22 6.48 -9.50
CA ASP A 60 -15.09 6.78 -10.38
C ASP A 60 -14.57 8.21 -10.13
N LEU A 61 -13.29 8.47 -10.42
CA LEU A 61 -12.72 9.82 -10.29
C LEU A 61 -13.44 10.87 -11.14
N ASN A 62 -13.99 10.45 -12.28
CA ASN A 62 -14.78 11.34 -13.14
C ASN A 62 -16.06 11.86 -12.47
N TYR A 63 -16.55 11.19 -11.42
CA TYR A 63 -17.67 11.66 -10.60
C TYR A 63 -17.43 13.08 -10.08
N PHE A 64 -16.19 13.47 -9.85
CA PHE A 64 -15.83 14.78 -9.31
C PHE A 64 -15.60 15.83 -10.39
N SER A 65 -15.60 15.47 -11.68
CA SER A 65 -15.49 16.42 -12.80
C SER A 65 -16.82 17.12 -13.11
N GLU A 66 -16.77 18.26 -13.82
CA GLU A 66 -17.97 19.02 -14.19
C GLU A 66 -18.84 18.28 -15.20
N ASP A 67 -18.25 17.45 -16.04
CA ASP A 67 -18.92 16.79 -17.18
C ASP A 67 -19.67 15.48 -16.80
N PHE A 68 -19.67 15.08 -15.52
CA PHE A 68 -20.38 13.87 -15.11
C PHE A 68 -21.83 14.19 -14.75
N PRO A 69 -22.82 13.85 -15.61
CA PRO A 69 -24.22 14.07 -15.27
C PRO A 69 -24.59 13.22 -14.06
N SER A 70 -25.24 13.83 -13.07
CA SER A 70 -25.74 13.18 -11.85
C SER A 70 -26.92 12.23 -12.15
N SER A 71 -26.80 11.41 -13.18
CA SER A 71 -27.81 10.41 -13.52
C SER A 71 -27.47 9.06 -12.87
N ILE A 72 -27.69 9.00 -11.56
CA ILE A 72 -28.09 7.72 -10.97
C ILE A 72 -29.57 7.60 -11.34
N SER A 73 -29.86 6.77 -12.35
CA SER A 73 -31.21 6.38 -12.72
C SER A 73 -31.96 5.96 -11.46
N LYS A 74 -32.98 6.77 -11.10
CA LYS A 74 -34.07 6.31 -10.27
C LYS A 74 -34.77 5.21 -11.07
N THR A 75 -34.49 3.97 -10.80
CA THR A 75 -35.44 2.91 -11.04
C THR A 75 -36.44 3.00 -9.90
N GLU A 76 -37.57 3.59 -10.18
CA GLU A 76 -38.75 3.49 -9.30
C GLU A 76 -39.07 1.99 -9.18
N PRO A 77 -39.42 1.50 -7.98
CA PRO A 77 -39.93 0.15 -7.84
C PRO A 77 -41.34 0.10 -8.40
N GLU A 78 -41.54 -0.67 -9.47
CA GLU A 78 -42.88 -1.11 -9.83
C GLU A 78 -43.51 -1.84 -8.64
N GLU A 79 -44.75 -1.38 -8.29
CA GLU A 79 -45.63 -2.07 -7.36
C GLU A 79 -45.91 -3.49 -7.87
N LEU A 80 -45.27 -4.46 -7.26
CA LEU A 80 -45.70 -5.85 -7.35
C LEU A 80 -46.30 -6.28 -6.03
N SER A 81 -47.58 -6.66 -6.17
CA SER A 81 -48.54 -7.14 -5.19
C SER A 81 -47.94 -8.01 -4.09
N GLU A 82 -48.47 -7.76 -2.87
CA GLU A 82 -48.35 -8.63 -1.71
C GLU A 82 -48.75 -10.09 -2.05
N LYS A 83 -47.74 -10.95 -2.17
CA LYS A 83 -47.79 -12.37 -1.78
C LYS A 83 -46.39 -12.96 -1.92
N GLU A 84 -45.97 -13.58 -0.82
CA GLU A 84 -44.72 -14.31 -0.62
C GLU A 84 -43.51 -13.45 -0.18
N ARG A 85 -43.44 -13.18 1.10
CA ARG A 85 -42.21 -12.88 1.82
C ARG A 85 -41.40 -14.17 1.96
N PRO A 86 -40.23 -14.31 1.30
CA PRO A 86 -39.23 -15.21 1.80
C PRO A 86 -38.70 -14.65 3.11
N SER A 87 -38.61 -15.51 4.08
CA SER A 87 -38.05 -15.26 5.41
C SER A 87 -36.82 -14.35 5.35
N ALA A 88 -36.82 -13.31 6.18
CA ALA A 88 -35.71 -12.40 6.39
C ALA A 88 -34.39 -13.20 6.40
N ILE A 89 -33.54 -12.97 5.40
CA ILE A 89 -32.12 -13.30 5.48
C ILE A 89 -31.63 -12.47 6.67
N LYS A 90 -31.49 -13.10 7.83
CA LYS A 90 -30.72 -12.55 8.94
C LYS A 90 -29.33 -12.31 8.39
N THR A 91 -29.05 -11.07 8.01
CA THR A 91 -27.66 -10.60 7.89
C THR A 91 -27.04 -10.89 9.25
N GLU A 92 -26.34 -12.00 9.35
CA GLU A 92 -25.55 -12.30 10.53
C GLU A 92 -24.65 -11.08 10.72
N ARG A 93 -24.91 -10.34 11.79
CA ARG A 93 -24.00 -9.32 12.30
C ARG A 93 -22.74 -10.08 12.68
N ARG A 94 -21.77 -10.16 11.75
CA ARG A 94 -20.47 -10.73 12.06
C ARG A 94 -19.92 -9.94 13.24
N PRO A 95 -19.51 -10.59 14.33
CA PRO A 95 -18.95 -9.88 15.46
C PRO A 95 -17.74 -9.09 14.95
N SER A 96 -17.77 -7.79 15.14
CA SER A 96 -16.67 -6.90 14.82
C SER A 96 -15.59 -7.09 15.89
N TRP A 97 -14.66 -7.98 15.63
CA TRP A 97 -13.55 -8.28 16.56
C TRP A 97 -12.51 -7.16 16.43
N ASN A 98 -12.32 -6.41 17.47
CA ASN A 98 -11.26 -5.40 17.52
C ASN A 98 -10.08 -5.97 18.31
N MET A 99 -8.99 -6.30 17.61
CA MET A 99 -7.75 -6.84 18.17
C MET A 99 -6.68 -5.75 18.38
N SER A 100 -7.07 -4.48 18.20
CA SER A 100 -6.17 -3.35 18.44
C SER A 100 -5.76 -3.24 19.90
N ARG A 101 -4.57 -2.71 20.13
CA ARG A 101 -3.96 -2.54 21.46
C ARG A 101 -3.77 -3.86 22.22
N GLY A 102 -3.80 -4.97 21.50
CA GLY A 102 -3.56 -6.30 22.05
C GLY A 102 -2.06 -6.60 22.22
N ASN A 103 -1.77 -7.53 23.11
CA ASN A 103 -0.46 -8.19 23.17
C ASN A 103 -0.65 -9.65 22.77
N TRP A 104 -0.31 -9.95 21.51
CA TRP A 104 -0.51 -11.25 20.89
C TRP A 104 0.82 -11.99 20.89
N VAL A 105 0.90 -13.09 21.57
CA VAL A 105 2.10 -13.92 21.67
C VAL A 105 1.72 -15.35 21.32
N ASP A 106 2.46 -15.95 20.38
CA ASP A 106 2.25 -17.33 19.92
C ASP A 106 0.81 -17.62 19.44
N ALA A 107 0.08 -16.59 18.98
CA ALA A 107 -1.29 -16.73 18.51
C ALA A 107 -1.32 -17.24 17.05
N ASP A 108 -2.24 -18.16 16.76
CA ASP A 108 -2.40 -18.73 15.42
C ASP A 108 -3.64 -18.14 14.72
N PHE A 109 -3.39 -17.38 13.66
CA PHE A 109 -4.38 -16.80 12.76
C PHE A 109 -4.27 -17.36 11.35
N SER A 110 -3.55 -18.47 11.16
CA SER A 110 -3.27 -19.05 9.85
C SER A 110 -4.54 -19.40 9.09
N GLY A 111 -4.57 -19.09 7.80
CA GLY A 111 -5.68 -19.37 6.91
C GLY A 111 -6.98 -18.63 7.20
N LEU A 112 -7.01 -17.73 8.20
CA LEU A 112 -8.19 -16.93 8.51
C LEU A 112 -8.43 -15.89 7.41
N LYS A 113 -9.72 -15.58 7.16
CA LYS A 113 -10.14 -14.61 6.15
C LYS A 113 -10.72 -13.34 6.77
N ASN A 114 -10.61 -12.23 6.05
CA ASN A 114 -11.18 -10.94 6.45
C ASN A 114 -10.61 -10.40 7.77
N LEU A 115 -9.29 -10.47 7.95
CA LEU A 115 -8.59 -9.94 9.14
C LEU A 115 -8.19 -8.45 9.00
N HIS A 116 -8.76 -7.73 8.05
CA HIS A 116 -8.28 -6.46 7.53
C HIS A 116 -8.33 -5.24 8.46
N GLU A 117 -9.02 -5.24 9.60
CA GLU A 117 -9.24 -3.95 10.28
C GLU A 117 -8.64 -3.81 11.70
N LYS A 118 -7.87 -4.77 12.26
CA LYS A 118 -8.05 -4.92 13.71
C LYS A 118 -6.80 -5.08 14.56
N PHE A 119 -5.62 -4.78 14.07
CA PHE A 119 -4.38 -4.99 14.84
C PHE A 119 -3.62 -3.71 15.20
N SER A 120 -4.16 -2.51 14.96
CA SER A 120 -3.45 -1.26 15.22
C SER A 120 -3.01 -1.11 16.67
N SER A 121 -1.80 -0.55 16.85
CA SER A 121 -1.19 -0.34 18.18
C SER A 121 -1.03 -1.62 19.00
N SER A 122 -0.90 -2.75 18.34
CA SER A 122 -0.70 -4.05 18.98
C SER A 122 0.76 -4.46 18.98
N ASN A 123 1.14 -5.23 19.98
CA ASN A 123 2.38 -5.98 20.00
C ASN A 123 2.08 -7.42 19.54
N MET A 124 2.81 -7.90 18.54
CA MET A 124 2.64 -9.26 18.00
C MET A 124 4.00 -9.95 18.01
N GLN A 125 4.08 -11.07 18.72
CA GLN A 125 5.32 -11.86 18.82
C GLN A 125 5.05 -13.30 18.46
N ARG A 126 5.80 -13.84 17.51
CA ARG A 126 5.74 -15.23 17.06
C ARG A 126 4.32 -15.70 16.68
N CYS A 127 3.49 -14.77 16.19
CA CYS A 127 2.15 -15.10 15.71
C CYS A 127 2.21 -15.70 14.30
N LEU A 128 1.26 -16.58 14.00
CA LEU A 128 1.14 -17.24 12.72
C LEU A 128 -0.01 -16.61 11.93
N PHE A 129 0.29 -16.15 10.72
CA PHE A 129 -0.66 -15.61 9.75
C PHE A 129 -0.51 -16.28 8.39
N ALA A 130 0.15 -17.44 8.34
CA ALA A 130 0.45 -18.12 7.08
C ALA A 130 -0.83 -18.42 6.29
N GLY A 131 -0.86 -18.02 5.01
CA GLY A 131 -2.00 -18.23 4.12
C GLY A 131 -3.28 -17.48 4.50
N SER A 132 -3.21 -16.48 5.38
CA SER A 132 -4.38 -15.69 5.78
C SER A 132 -4.68 -14.57 4.79
N ASP A 133 -5.95 -14.13 4.75
CA ASP A 133 -6.39 -12.95 4.01
C ASP A 133 -6.34 -11.73 4.95
N LEU A 134 -5.30 -10.93 4.72
CA LEU A 134 -5.00 -9.68 5.41
C LEU A 134 -5.11 -8.49 4.45
N SER A 135 -5.82 -8.65 3.33
CA SER A 135 -5.98 -7.60 2.33
C SER A 135 -6.62 -6.35 2.95
N GLY A 136 -6.03 -5.18 2.69
CA GLY A 136 -6.47 -3.93 3.30
C GLY A 136 -6.15 -3.77 4.80
N LEU A 137 -5.34 -4.67 5.37
CA LEU A 137 -4.94 -4.62 6.79
C LEU A 137 -4.33 -3.28 7.16
N LEU A 138 -4.73 -2.73 8.29
CA LEU A 138 -4.12 -1.57 8.91
C LEU A 138 -3.23 -1.96 10.08
N LEU A 139 -1.92 -1.78 9.93
CA LEU A 139 -0.93 -1.84 11.00
C LEU A 139 -0.41 -0.42 11.28
N LYS A 140 -0.87 0.20 12.35
CA LYS A 140 -0.43 1.54 12.74
C LYS A 140 0.13 1.54 14.16
N GLY A 141 1.40 1.90 14.30
CA GLY A 141 2.07 1.91 15.61
C GLY A 141 2.23 0.53 16.21
N ASN A 142 2.47 -0.48 15.36
CA ASN A 142 2.62 -1.87 15.79
C ASN A 142 4.08 -2.23 16.03
N HIS A 143 4.31 -3.15 16.95
CA HIS A 143 5.55 -3.90 17.07
C HIS A 143 5.28 -5.35 16.69
N VAL A 144 5.92 -5.81 15.61
CA VAL A 144 5.70 -7.15 15.04
C VAL A 144 7.04 -7.85 14.97
N ASP A 145 7.23 -8.90 15.75
CA ASP A 145 8.49 -9.60 15.89
C ASP A 145 8.35 -11.11 15.73
N GLY A 146 9.13 -11.69 14.83
CA GLY A 146 9.19 -13.13 14.60
C GLY A 146 7.89 -13.77 14.12
N CYS A 147 6.98 -13.01 13.53
CA CYS A 147 5.70 -13.51 13.02
C CYS A 147 5.84 -14.12 11.63
N ASP A 148 4.97 -15.08 11.30
CA ASP A 148 4.92 -15.73 10.00
C ASP A 148 3.72 -15.25 9.19
N PHE A 149 3.99 -14.48 8.12
CA PHE A 149 3.04 -14.00 7.11
C PHE A 149 3.22 -14.71 5.77
N SER A 150 3.88 -15.85 5.74
CA SER A 150 4.16 -16.56 4.49
C SER A 150 2.87 -16.92 3.75
N ASN A 151 2.89 -16.81 2.42
CA ASN A 151 1.74 -17.09 1.54
C ASN A 151 0.46 -16.31 1.87
N SER A 152 0.53 -15.26 2.70
CA SER A 152 -0.64 -14.42 3.05
C SER A 152 -0.91 -13.36 1.99
N ASP A 153 -2.17 -12.92 1.92
CA ASP A 153 -2.57 -11.78 1.09
C ASP A 153 -2.60 -10.52 1.94
N LEU A 154 -1.63 -9.63 1.70
CA LEU A 154 -1.50 -8.30 2.30
C LEU A 154 -1.75 -7.20 1.26
N SER A 155 -2.46 -7.50 0.18
CA SER A 155 -2.76 -6.54 -0.88
C SER A 155 -3.47 -5.31 -0.32
N ASN A 156 -3.04 -4.13 -0.79
CA ASN A 156 -3.60 -2.84 -0.37
C ASN A 156 -3.56 -2.61 1.15
N SER A 157 -2.69 -3.30 1.88
CA SER A 157 -2.49 -3.07 3.32
C SER A 157 -1.76 -1.75 3.58
N TYR A 158 -1.98 -1.17 4.76
CA TYR A 158 -1.34 0.06 5.22
C TYR A 158 -0.54 -0.20 6.49
N VAL A 159 0.78 -0.11 6.38
CA VAL A 159 1.70 -0.29 7.50
C VAL A 159 2.32 1.06 7.82
N GLN A 160 1.98 1.65 8.95
CA GLN A 160 2.40 2.98 9.33
C GLN A 160 3.02 3.02 10.72
N LYS A 161 4.16 3.72 10.86
CA LYS A 161 4.84 3.96 12.16
C LYS A 161 5.05 2.67 12.94
N SER A 162 5.40 1.59 12.23
CA SER A 162 5.48 0.25 12.79
C SER A 162 6.91 -0.29 12.72
N PHE A 163 7.23 -1.18 13.67
CA PHE A 163 8.47 -1.93 13.72
C PHE A 163 8.19 -3.37 13.30
N LEU A 164 8.80 -3.80 12.21
CA LEU A 164 8.71 -5.16 11.69
C LEU A 164 10.08 -5.80 11.81
N VAL A 165 10.23 -6.76 12.69
CA VAL A 165 11.53 -7.38 12.98
C VAL A 165 11.46 -8.89 12.83
N SER A 166 12.39 -9.47 12.09
CA SER A 166 12.53 -10.93 11.94
C SER A 166 11.26 -11.67 11.50
N ASN A 167 10.39 -11.02 10.72
CA ASN A 167 9.16 -11.63 10.23
C ASN A 167 9.38 -12.35 8.91
N ASN A 168 8.61 -13.40 8.68
CA ASN A 168 8.58 -14.16 7.44
C ASN A 168 7.43 -13.69 6.54
N PHE A 169 7.74 -13.12 5.37
CA PHE A 169 6.80 -12.71 4.33
C PHE A 169 7.01 -13.47 3.02
N GLN A 170 7.63 -14.66 3.08
CA GLN A 170 7.89 -15.45 1.86
C GLN A 170 6.61 -15.73 1.08
N ASN A 171 6.67 -15.53 -0.24
CA ASN A 171 5.55 -15.72 -1.16
C ASN A 171 4.28 -14.91 -0.82
N SER A 172 4.38 -13.90 0.04
CA SER A 172 3.21 -13.06 0.37
C SER A 172 2.87 -12.10 -0.78
N VAL A 173 1.60 -11.72 -0.87
CA VAL A 173 1.11 -10.76 -1.85
C VAL A 173 1.00 -9.39 -1.19
N LEU A 174 1.90 -8.47 -1.57
CA LEU A 174 1.98 -7.10 -1.06
C LEU A 174 1.58 -6.07 -2.14
N LYS A 175 0.74 -6.48 -3.10
CA LYS A 175 0.29 -5.63 -4.22
C LYS A 175 -0.41 -4.39 -3.72
N GLY A 176 0.08 -3.22 -4.14
CA GLY A 176 -0.50 -1.95 -3.72
C GLY A 176 -0.40 -1.66 -2.22
N ALA A 177 0.39 -2.43 -1.47
CA ALA A 177 0.62 -2.16 -0.05
C ALA A 177 1.41 -0.86 0.15
N GLU A 178 1.11 -0.15 1.23
CA GLU A 178 1.81 1.08 1.59
C GLU A 178 2.52 0.93 2.94
N PHE A 179 3.83 1.16 2.91
CA PHE A 179 4.67 1.24 4.11
C PHE A 179 5.08 2.70 4.31
N THR A 180 4.74 3.28 5.45
CA THR A 180 5.07 4.69 5.74
C THR A 180 5.67 4.82 7.14
N GLU A 181 6.83 5.48 7.24
CA GLU A 181 7.54 5.72 8.51
C GLU A 181 7.78 4.41 9.30
N CYS A 182 8.15 3.32 8.59
CA CYS A 182 8.36 2.00 9.19
C CYS A 182 9.85 1.64 9.32
N HIS A 183 10.16 0.87 10.36
CA HIS A 183 11.44 0.20 10.50
C HIS A 183 11.27 -1.28 10.20
N VAL A 184 11.88 -1.76 9.10
CA VAL A 184 11.77 -3.14 8.63
C VAL A 184 13.15 -3.78 8.65
N LYS A 185 13.34 -4.76 9.53
CA LYS A 185 14.67 -5.32 9.79
C LYS A 185 14.63 -6.84 9.87
N ASN A 186 15.64 -7.48 9.25
CA ASN A 186 15.83 -8.94 9.27
C ASN A 186 14.59 -9.74 8.82
N CYS A 187 13.70 -9.13 8.04
CA CYS A 187 12.52 -9.82 7.50
C CYS A 187 12.88 -10.56 6.20
N ASP A 188 12.17 -11.64 5.93
CA ASP A 188 12.30 -12.39 4.69
C ASP A 188 11.10 -12.14 3.78
N PHE A 189 11.34 -11.45 2.66
CA PHE A 189 10.38 -11.17 1.59
C PHE A 189 10.70 -11.96 0.32
N SER A 190 11.40 -13.08 0.42
CA SER A 190 11.72 -13.87 -0.76
C SER A 190 10.47 -14.26 -1.52
N SER A 191 10.48 -14.04 -2.84
CA SER A 191 9.34 -14.27 -3.74
C SER A 191 8.05 -13.51 -3.40
N ALA A 192 8.11 -12.48 -2.56
CA ALA A 192 6.96 -11.61 -2.29
C ALA A 192 6.66 -10.68 -3.47
N ASP A 193 5.37 -10.39 -3.70
CA ASP A 193 4.93 -9.53 -4.80
C ASP A 193 4.60 -8.12 -4.32
N PHE A 194 5.52 -7.18 -4.59
CA PHE A 194 5.39 -5.75 -4.28
C PHE A 194 4.84 -4.91 -5.44
N SER A 195 4.18 -5.52 -6.42
CA SER A 195 3.66 -4.77 -7.57
C SER A 195 2.73 -3.64 -7.13
N GLY A 196 3.04 -2.41 -7.56
CA GLY A 196 2.27 -1.21 -7.20
C GLY A 196 2.42 -0.75 -5.75
N ALA A 197 3.32 -1.36 -4.97
CA ALA A 197 3.55 -0.95 -3.59
C ALA A 197 4.24 0.41 -3.48
N ILE A 198 3.95 1.13 -2.39
CA ILE A 198 4.58 2.41 -2.04
C ILE A 198 5.32 2.24 -0.72
N ILE A 199 6.61 2.54 -0.72
CA ILE A 199 7.47 2.48 0.46
C ILE A 199 8.03 3.88 0.70
N LYS A 200 7.56 4.54 1.76
CA LYS A 200 7.87 5.94 2.01
C LYS A 200 8.40 6.17 3.42
N SER A 201 9.50 6.93 3.49
CA SER A 201 10.13 7.33 4.77
C SER A 201 10.44 6.13 5.68
N CYS A 202 10.87 5.01 5.07
CA CYS A 202 11.13 3.77 5.78
C CYS A 202 12.63 3.45 5.86
N ASP A 203 13.00 2.63 6.85
CA ASP A 203 14.32 2.02 6.95
C ASP A 203 14.21 0.51 6.69
N PHE A 204 14.81 0.06 5.61
CA PHE A 204 14.90 -1.36 5.24
C PHE A 204 16.30 -1.87 5.49
N THR A 205 16.51 -2.69 6.52
CA THR A 205 17.83 -3.12 6.95
C THR A 205 17.95 -4.63 7.04
N LYS A 206 18.93 -5.22 6.33
CA LYS A 206 19.24 -6.66 6.39
C LYS A 206 18.05 -7.57 6.08
N ASN A 207 17.15 -7.14 5.22
CA ASN A 207 16.05 -7.98 4.77
C ASN A 207 16.49 -8.84 3.59
N THR A 208 15.90 -10.03 3.46
CA THR A 208 16.02 -10.87 2.27
C THR A 208 14.88 -10.52 1.32
N ILE A 209 15.21 -10.25 0.05
CA ILE A 209 14.25 -9.86 -0.99
C ILE A 209 14.50 -10.67 -2.29
N GLN A 210 15.06 -11.87 -2.15
CA GLN A 210 15.41 -12.71 -3.28
C GLN A 210 14.18 -13.10 -4.10
N ASN A 211 14.26 -12.93 -5.43
CA ASN A 211 13.15 -13.19 -6.35
C ASN A 211 11.86 -12.40 -6.06
N ALA A 212 11.92 -11.33 -5.29
CA ALA A 212 10.76 -10.47 -5.07
C ALA A 212 10.35 -9.77 -6.39
N VAL A 213 9.04 -9.58 -6.56
CA VAL A 213 8.49 -8.96 -7.78
C VAL A 213 8.36 -7.46 -7.55
N TRP A 214 9.06 -6.68 -8.39
CA TRP A 214 9.06 -5.23 -8.36
C TRP A 214 8.49 -4.68 -9.67
N LYS A 215 7.23 -4.31 -9.68
CA LYS A 215 6.57 -3.70 -10.83
C LYS A 215 5.74 -2.50 -10.40
N ASN A 216 5.97 -1.34 -11.00
CA ASN A 216 5.32 -0.08 -10.59
C ASN A 216 5.50 0.22 -9.08
N THR A 217 6.65 -0.16 -8.52
CA THR A 217 6.93 0.03 -7.09
C THR A 217 7.61 1.37 -6.87
N SER A 218 7.15 2.13 -5.89
CA SER A 218 7.70 3.45 -5.57
C SER A 218 8.40 3.46 -4.22
N PHE A 219 9.64 3.94 -4.21
CA PHE A 219 10.45 4.13 -3.01
C PHE A 219 10.74 5.62 -2.85
N VAL A 220 10.21 6.24 -1.79
CA VAL A 220 10.36 7.68 -1.52
C VAL A 220 10.95 7.90 -0.14
N ASP A 221 11.98 8.74 -0.02
CA ASP A 221 12.65 9.08 1.25
C ASP A 221 13.08 7.85 2.07
N THR A 222 13.37 6.73 1.42
CA THR A 222 13.62 5.43 2.06
C THR A 222 15.10 5.12 2.14
N ASN A 223 15.54 4.51 3.24
CA ASN A 223 16.91 4.07 3.43
C ASN A 223 17.03 2.55 3.29
N PHE A 224 17.95 2.11 2.44
CA PHE A 224 18.28 0.70 2.25
C PHE A 224 19.67 0.39 2.80
N THR A 225 19.76 -0.64 3.65
CA THR A 225 21.05 -1.06 4.23
C THR A 225 21.23 -2.57 4.20
N ASN A 226 22.34 -3.03 3.64
CA ASN A 226 22.68 -4.46 3.50
C ASN A 226 21.57 -5.25 2.79
N LEU A 227 21.31 -4.94 1.53
CA LEU A 227 20.30 -5.57 0.68
C LEU A 227 20.87 -5.96 -0.67
N VAL A 228 20.35 -7.02 -1.24
CA VAL A 228 20.63 -7.43 -2.62
C VAL A 228 19.30 -7.42 -3.40
N PHE A 229 19.22 -6.56 -4.41
CA PHE A 229 18.13 -6.56 -5.39
C PHE A 229 18.51 -7.49 -6.55
N ASP A 230 17.64 -8.41 -6.88
CA ASP A 230 17.76 -9.33 -8.00
C ASP A 230 16.50 -9.30 -8.89
N GLY A 231 16.50 -10.12 -9.94
CA GLY A 231 15.33 -10.27 -10.81
C GLY A 231 15.00 -9.04 -11.64
N VAL A 232 13.72 -8.78 -11.87
CA VAL A 232 13.26 -7.70 -12.75
C VAL A 232 12.63 -6.56 -11.95
N LEU A 233 13.22 -5.38 -12.08
CA LEU A 233 12.64 -4.12 -11.61
C LEU A 233 12.07 -3.39 -12.83
N LYS A 234 10.74 -3.33 -12.93
CA LYS A 234 10.04 -2.70 -14.06
C LYS A 234 9.15 -1.57 -13.62
N ASP A 235 9.29 -0.42 -14.28
CA ASP A 235 8.48 0.78 -14.00
C ASP A 235 8.61 1.23 -12.52
N CYS A 236 9.79 1.06 -11.92
CA CYS A 236 10.04 1.40 -10.52
C CYS A 236 10.64 2.79 -10.37
N SER A 237 10.45 3.40 -9.20
CA SER A 237 11.06 4.70 -8.90
C SER A 237 11.74 4.70 -7.53
N PHE A 238 12.95 5.24 -7.51
CA PHE A 238 13.72 5.51 -6.29
C PHE A 238 13.93 7.02 -6.17
N GLU A 239 13.11 7.69 -5.35
CA GLU A 239 13.18 9.12 -5.15
C GLU A 239 13.70 9.46 -3.76
N ASN A 240 14.74 10.30 -3.70
CA ASN A 240 15.38 10.75 -2.47
C ASN A 240 15.81 9.58 -1.54
N THR A 241 16.07 8.41 -2.13
CA THR A 241 16.51 7.20 -1.40
C THR A 241 17.98 7.24 -1.06
N ALA A 242 18.35 6.57 0.03
CA ALA A 242 19.73 6.36 0.43
C ALA A 242 20.09 4.88 0.44
N PHE A 243 21.29 4.56 -0.06
CA PHE A 243 21.78 3.20 -0.17
C PHE A 243 23.07 3.04 0.64
N SER A 244 23.16 2.00 1.45
CA SER A 244 24.34 1.62 2.21
C SER A 244 24.57 0.12 2.11
N LYS A 245 25.68 -0.29 1.48
CA LYS A 245 25.99 -1.71 1.22
C LYS A 245 24.85 -2.42 0.48
N VAL A 246 24.34 -1.79 -0.57
CA VAL A 246 23.32 -2.36 -1.45
C VAL A 246 23.96 -2.80 -2.74
N THR A 247 23.57 -3.98 -3.21
CA THR A 247 23.98 -4.56 -4.47
C THR A 247 22.76 -4.85 -5.34
N PHE A 248 22.82 -4.50 -6.60
CA PHE A 248 21.95 -5.06 -7.63
C PHE A 248 22.73 -6.18 -8.31
N GLN A 249 22.24 -7.41 -8.24
CA GLN A 249 22.92 -8.59 -8.76
C GLN A 249 22.00 -9.40 -9.66
N ASN A 250 22.46 -9.68 -10.89
CA ASN A 250 21.65 -10.35 -11.91
C ASN A 250 20.32 -9.65 -12.17
N ALA A 251 20.24 -8.35 -11.88
CA ALA A 251 19.01 -7.58 -11.98
C ALA A 251 18.81 -7.03 -13.40
N THR A 252 17.57 -7.05 -13.86
CA THR A 252 17.15 -6.36 -15.08
C THR A 252 16.34 -5.12 -14.70
N LEU A 253 16.90 -3.96 -15.00
CA LEU A 253 16.29 -2.66 -14.69
C LEU A 253 15.63 -2.12 -15.95
N TYR A 254 14.31 -2.06 -15.97
CA TYR A 254 13.55 -1.62 -17.10
C TYR A 254 12.64 -0.45 -16.74
N ASN A 255 12.76 0.67 -17.45
CA ASN A 255 12.03 1.92 -17.19
C ASN A 255 12.07 2.27 -15.68
N THR A 256 13.27 2.14 -15.06
CA THR A 256 13.44 2.34 -13.62
C THR A 256 14.14 3.67 -13.36
N PHE A 257 13.51 4.50 -12.57
CA PHE A 257 13.92 5.87 -12.31
C PHE A 257 14.73 5.99 -11.02
N PHE A 258 15.91 6.59 -11.10
CA PHE A 258 16.79 6.84 -9.95
C PHE A 258 17.04 8.33 -9.74
N LYS A 259 16.41 8.91 -8.74
CA LYS A 259 16.66 10.27 -8.24
C LYS A 259 17.12 10.20 -6.79
N CYS A 260 18.25 9.57 -6.58
CA CYS A 260 18.76 9.23 -5.26
C CYS A 260 19.68 10.31 -4.69
N ARG A 261 19.84 10.33 -3.37
CA ARG A 261 20.76 11.24 -2.68
C ARG A 261 22.22 11.01 -3.09
N SER A 262 22.61 9.76 -3.32
CA SER A 262 23.94 9.38 -3.81
C SER A 262 23.90 7.97 -4.39
N MET A 263 24.52 7.79 -5.54
CA MET A 263 24.67 6.50 -6.23
C MET A 263 26.03 5.82 -5.94
N LYS A 264 26.95 6.49 -5.27
CA LYS A 264 28.35 6.03 -5.10
C LYS A 264 28.51 4.74 -4.29
N ARG A 265 27.50 4.33 -3.52
CA ARG A 265 27.57 3.17 -2.63
C ARG A 265 26.75 1.99 -3.12
N ILE A 266 26.23 2.08 -4.31
CA ILE A 266 25.51 0.99 -4.97
C ILE A 266 26.52 0.20 -5.80
N LYS A 267 26.44 -1.12 -5.74
CA LYS A 267 27.16 -2.03 -6.61
C LYS A 267 26.19 -2.64 -7.62
N PHE A 268 26.61 -2.75 -8.86
CA PHE A 268 25.92 -3.49 -9.89
C PHE A 268 26.79 -4.66 -10.33
N ILE A 269 26.22 -5.87 -10.36
CA ILE A 269 26.92 -7.11 -10.74
C ILE A 269 26.02 -7.84 -11.74
N ASP A 270 26.51 -8.05 -12.96
CA ASP A 270 25.82 -8.77 -14.03
C ASP A 270 24.38 -8.26 -14.28
N CYS A 271 24.21 -6.94 -14.21
CA CYS A 271 22.91 -6.30 -14.40
C CYS A 271 22.68 -5.92 -15.87
N LYS A 272 21.40 -5.79 -16.22
CA LYS A 272 20.94 -5.26 -17.52
C LYS A 272 20.09 -4.01 -17.27
N ALA A 273 20.22 -3.01 -18.14
CA ALA A 273 19.38 -1.82 -18.07
C ALA A 273 18.95 -1.38 -19.47
N ASP A 274 17.72 -0.88 -19.61
CA ASP A 274 17.31 -0.18 -20.80
C ASP A 274 17.99 1.19 -20.90
N ARG A 275 17.88 1.82 -22.06
CA ARG A 275 18.58 3.09 -22.35
C ARG A 275 18.17 4.20 -21.38
N MET A 276 16.88 4.29 -21.03
CA MET A 276 16.38 5.32 -20.13
C MET A 276 16.96 5.16 -18.72
N THR A 277 16.85 3.97 -18.15
CA THR A 277 17.43 3.64 -16.84
C THR A 277 18.94 3.86 -16.81
N TYR A 278 19.66 3.43 -17.85
CA TYR A 278 21.09 3.59 -17.96
C TYR A 278 21.53 5.07 -17.91
N GLU A 279 20.82 5.96 -18.61
CA GLU A 279 21.12 7.38 -18.59
C GLU A 279 20.82 8.03 -17.21
N PHE A 280 19.78 7.59 -16.49
CA PHE A 280 19.56 8.04 -15.10
C PHE A 280 20.69 7.62 -14.17
N LEU A 281 21.16 6.39 -14.26
CA LEU A 281 22.27 5.88 -13.47
C LEU A 281 23.58 6.64 -13.78
N LYS A 282 23.85 6.89 -15.05
CA LYS A 282 25.01 7.67 -15.53
C LYS A 282 24.96 9.11 -15.01
N ASN A 283 23.83 9.78 -15.11
CA ASN A 283 23.63 11.12 -14.58
C ASN A 283 23.80 11.19 -13.06
N GLY A 284 23.35 10.15 -12.35
CA GLY A 284 23.54 9.99 -10.92
C GLY A 284 24.98 9.64 -10.51
N LYS A 285 25.91 9.52 -11.47
CA LYS A 285 27.34 9.14 -11.26
C LYS A 285 27.50 7.77 -10.59
N ALA A 286 26.64 6.81 -10.94
CA ALA A 286 26.80 5.41 -10.55
C ALA A 286 28.01 4.78 -11.25
N ASP A 287 28.58 3.75 -10.62
CA ASP A 287 29.53 2.87 -11.31
C ASP A 287 28.75 1.92 -12.24
N LEU A 288 28.96 2.07 -13.53
CA LEU A 288 28.23 1.31 -14.56
C LEU A 288 28.98 0.07 -15.04
N SER A 289 30.14 -0.25 -14.47
CA SER A 289 31.02 -1.35 -14.91
C SER A 289 30.34 -2.73 -14.90
N GLY A 290 29.36 -2.92 -14.02
CA GLY A 290 28.56 -4.15 -13.91
C GLY A 290 27.20 -4.10 -14.62
N ILE A 291 26.98 -3.17 -15.57
CA ILE A 291 25.70 -2.99 -16.25
C ILE A 291 25.87 -3.12 -17.77
N THR A 292 25.12 -4.03 -18.36
CA THR A 292 24.99 -4.16 -19.81
C THR A 292 23.77 -3.39 -20.30
N LEU A 293 23.97 -2.47 -21.26
CA LEU A 293 22.86 -1.77 -21.92
C LEU A 293 22.11 -2.73 -22.84
N VAL A 294 20.80 -2.82 -22.65
CA VAL A 294 19.91 -3.59 -23.54
C VAL A 294 19.28 -2.62 -24.52
N THR A 295 19.54 -2.84 -25.81
CA THR A 295 18.84 -2.15 -26.91
C THR A 295 17.55 -2.92 -27.20
N THR A 296 16.41 -2.33 -26.89
CA THR A 296 15.09 -2.81 -27.34
C THR A 296 14.82 -2.30 -28.73
#